data_2329eec7045535ea01d95e1c3e6fdc2e
#
_entry.id   2329eec7045535ea01d95e1c3e6fdc2e
#
_cell.length_a   1.000
_cell.length_b   1.000
_cell.length_c   1.000
_cell.angle_alpha   90.00
_cell.angle_beta   90.00
_cell.angle_gamma   90.00
#
_symmetry.space_group_name_H-M   'P 1'
#
loop_
_entity.id
_entity.type
_entity.pdbx_description
1 polymer ?
#
loop_
_entity_poly.entity_id
_entity_poly.type
_entity_poly.pdbx_seq_one_letter_code
_entity_poly.pdbx_strand_id
1 'polypeptide(L)'
;MIYRAFDSYELIRGTRLRRIVAFLLDGLILAIGIRLLAGVLFLFGIVTLGLGMPLFGLLPVVPLLYNWLSLLSGLSATPGQAMMGLIVRRNDDLGPPGALAALVWVIGFYVSLALSGLPLLLALFTEGKRTGHDLLSGLVVVRARALTGGPRFWNMRAGGSPFA
;
A
#
# COMPACT_ATOMS: atom_id res chain seq x y z
N MET A 1 -8.54 -21.94 -5.55
CA MET A 1 -8.43 -21.72 -7.02
C MET A 1 -9.52 -20.78 -7.57
N ILE A 2 -9.89 -19.77 -6.76
CA ILE A 2 -10.94 -18.77 -7.06
C ILE A 2 -10.42 -17.67 -8.01
N TYR A 3 -9.12 -17.59 -8.19
CA TYR A 3 -8.44 -16.53 -8.96
C TYR A 3 -8.68 -16.58 -10.49
N ARG A 4 -9.20 -17.69 -11.04
CA ARG A 4 -9.52 -17.80 -12.47
C ARG A 4 -10.91 -17.28 -12.87
N ALA A 5 -11.75 -16.92 -11.89
CA ALA A 5 -13.11 -16.49 -12.15
C ALA A 5 -13.28 -14.97 -12.24
N PHE A 6 -12.32 -14.20 -11.72
CA PHE A 6 -12.27 -12.76 -11.95
C PHE A 6 -11.33 -12.50 -13.11
N ASP A 7 -11.79 -11.76 -14.10
CA ASP A 7 -10.97 -11.28 -15.19
C ASP A 7 -9.80 -10.48 -14.58
N SER A 8 -8.69 -11.18 -14.29
CA SER A 8 -7.53 -10.64 -13.57
C SER A 8 -7.00 -9.39 -14.29
N TYR A 9 -7.27 -9.29 -15.59
CA TYR A 9 -6.93 -8.14 -16.42
C TYR A 9 -7.67 -6.86 -15.98
N GLU A 10 -8.97 -6.93 -15.70
CA GLU A 10 -9.75 -5.75 -15.27
C GLU A 10 -9.30 -5.24 -13.88
N LEU A 11 -8.92 -6.14 -12.96
CA LEU A 11 -8.43 -5.78 -11.63
C LEU A 11 -7.12 -4.97 -11.67
N ILE A 12 -6.25 -5.27 -12.65
CA ILE A 12 -4.90 -4.70 -12.75
C ILE A 12 -4.72 -3.73 -13.92
N ARG A 13 -5.77 -3.51 -14.74
CA ARG A 13 -5.71 -2.61 -15.89
C ARG A 13 -5.43 -1.18 -15.44
N GLY A 14 -4.38 -0.56 -16.01
CA GLY A 14 -4.00 0.83 -15.71
C GLY A 14 -3.50 1.10 -14.30
N THR A 15 -3.16 0.07 -13.50
CA THR A 15 -2.64 0.27 -12.14
C THR A 15 -1.23 0.85 -12.10
N ARG A 16 -0.40 0.65 -13.14
CA ARG A 16 1.01 1.11 -13.14
C ARG A 16 1.12 2.61 -12.96
N LEU A 17 0.51 3.40 -13.84
CA LEU A 17 0.54 4.86 -13.75
C LEU A 17 -0.09 5.36 -12.45
N ARG A 18 -1.19 4.75 -12.03
CA ARG A 18 -1.85 5.08 -10.76
C ARG A 18 -0.97 4.80 -9.54
N ARG A 19 -0.17 3.71 -9.55
CA ARG A 19 0.80 3.42 -8.48
C ARG A 19 1.90 4.48 -8.43
N ILE A 20 2.41 4.94 -9.59
CA ILE A 20 3.43 5.99 -9.65
C ILE A 20 2.86 7.30 -9.08
N VAL A 21 1.67 7.71 -9.52
CA VAL A 21 1.02 8.93 -9.00
C VAL A 21 0.71 8.80 -7.51
N ALA A 22 0.20 7.65 -7.06
CA ALA A 22 -0.04 7.37 -5.65
C ALA A 22 1.25 7.51 -4.82
N PHE A 23 2.35 6.93 -5.30
CA PHE A 23 3.66 7.05 -4.65
C PHE A 23 4.14 8.50 -4.54
N LEU A 24 3.97 9.30 -5.59
CA LEU A 24 4.33 10.72 -5.55
C LEU A 24 3.46 11.51 -4.55
N LEU A 25 2.16 11.21 -4.50
CA LEU A 25 1.24 11.83 -3.54
C LEU A 25 1.60 11.44 -2.09
N ASP A 26 1.86 10.15 -1.84
CA ASP A 26 2.30 9.69 -0.52
C ASP A 26 3.65 10.31 -0.13
N GLY A 27 4.57 10.41 -1.09
CA GLY A 27 5.85 11.09 -0.91
C GLY A 27 5.69 12.56 -0.52
N LEU A 28 4.76 13.26 -1.16
CA LEU A 28 4.45 14.66 -0.82
C LEU A 28 3.83 14.79 0.58
N ILE A 29 2.86 13.93 0.91
CA ILE A 29 2.23 13.89 2.24
C ILE A 29 3.28 13.63 3.31
N LEU A 30 4.14 12.63 3.11
CA LEU A 30 5.22 12.30 4.04
C LEU A 30 6.26 13.42 4.15
N ALA A 31 6.65 14.04 3.05
CA ALA A 31 7.62 15.16 3.07
C ALA A 31 7.09 16.34 3.90
N ILE A 32 5.83 16.69 3.72
CA ILE A 32 5.19 17.76 4.51
C ILE A 32 5.06 17.33 5.98
N GLY A 33 4.53 16.13 6.24
CA GLY A 33 4.33 15.62 7.59
C GLY A 33 5.63 15.50 8.39
N ILE A 34 6.69 14.97 7.78
CA ILE A 34 8.00 14.83 8.43
C ILE A 34 8.61 16.22 8.70
N ARG A 35 8.48 17.18 7.80
CA ARG A 35 8.98 18.55 8.03
C ARG A 35 8.25 19.23 9.17
N LEU A 36 6.93 19.10 9.24
CA LEU A 36 6.15 19.65 10.34
C LEU A 36 6.53 18.97 11.68
N LEU A 37 6.63 17.65 11.70
CA LEU A 37 7.06 16.89 12.87
C LEU A 37 8.47 17.30 13.32
N ALA A 38 9.41 17.42 12.38
CA ALA A 38 10.77 17.86 12.66
C ALA A 38 10.79 19.27 13.25
N GLY A 39 9.94 20.19 12.75
CA GLY A 39 9.79 21.54 13.31
C GLY A 39 9.28 21.51 14.77
N VAL A 40 8.28 20.67 15.06
CA VAL A 40 7.77 20.47 16.43
C VAL A 40 8.86 19.90 17.34
N LEU A 41 9.57 18.86 16.88
CA LEU A 41 10.68 18.26 17.64
C LEU A 41 11.82 19.25 17.87
N PHE A 42 12.10 20.13 16.92
CA PHE A 42 13.11 21.17 17.05
C PHE A 42 12.74 22.18 18.14
N LEU A 43 11.50 22.69 18.12
CA LEU A 43 11.00 23.58 19.17
C LEU A 43 11.02 22.89 20.54
N PHE A 44 10.60 21.64 20.60
CA PHE A 44 10.67 20.83 21.81
C PHE A 44 12.10 20.68 22.33
N GLY A 45 13.06 20.45 21.41
CA GLY A 45 14.48 20.40 21.75
C GLY A 45 15.00 21.69 22.37
N ILE A 46 14.58 22.86 21.86
CA ILE A 46 14.94 24.17 22.44
C ILE A 46 14.37 24.29 23.85
N VAL A 47 13.06 24.02 24.05
CA VAL A 47 12.39 24.14 25.33
C VAL A 47 12.99 23.20 26.39
N THR A 48 13.43 22.01 25.97
CA THR A 48 14.01 21.01 26.87
C THR A 48 15.55 21.11 26.99
N LEU A 49 16.15 22.22 26.54
CA LEU A 49 17.60 22.43 26.56
C LEU A 49 18.39 21.28 25.90
N GLY A 50 17.83 20.72 24.83
CA GLY A 50 18.45 19.64 24.04
C GLY A 50 18.04 18.22 24.41
N LEU A 51 17.33 18.00 25.53
CA LEU A 51 16.87 16.65 25.94
C LEU A 51 15.94 16.01 24.91
N GLY A 52 15.23 16.80 24.11
CA GLY A 52 14.35 16.31 23.04
C GLY A 52 15.07 15.92 21.74
N MET A 53 16.35 16.26 21.57
CA MET A 53 17.09 16.01 20.31
C MET A 53 17.18 14.53 19.89
N PRO A 54 17.32 13.54 20.79
CA PRO A 54 17.34 12.14 20.40
C PRO A 54 16.07 11.67 19.68
N LEU A 55 14.93 12.36 19.85
CA LEU A 55 13.67 12.02 19.17
C LEU A 55 13.75 12.20 17.64
N PHE A 56 14.68 13.00 17.13
CA PHE A 56 14.93 13.08 15.69
C PHE A 56 15.33 11.73 15.08
N GLY A 57 15.96 10.84 15.87
CA GLY A 57 16.27 9.47 15.46
C GLY A 57 15.04 8.62 15.12
N LEU A 58 13.84 9.03 15.52
CA LEU A 58 12.58 8.35 15.19
C LEU A 58 11.99 8.76 13.84
N LEU A 59 12.44 9.88 13.24
CA LEU A 59 11.90 10.35 11.97
C LEU A 59 11.97 9.33 10.83
N PRO A 60 13.03 8.53 10.67
CA PRO A 60 13.09 7.48 9.63
C PRO A 60 12.04 6.37 9.80
N VAL A 61 11.50 6.19 11.00
CA VAL A 61 10.46 5.18 11.27
C VAL A 61 9.07 5.65 10.82
N VAL A 62 8.86 6.97 10.72
CA VAL A 62 7.57 7.57 10.35
C VAL A 62 7.03 7.05 9.01
N PRO A 63 7.82 6.99 7.92
CA PRO A 63 7.33 6.46 6.64
C PRO A 63 6.92 4.98 6.73
N LEU A 64 7.65 4.17 7.48
CA LEU A 64 7.33 2.75 7.69
C LEU A 64 5.99 2.60 8.41
N LEU A 65 5.81 3.31 9.52
CA LEU A 65 4.56 3.29 10.29
C LEU A 65 3.39 3.84 9.46
N TYR A 66 3.58 4.93 8.73
CA TYR A 66 2.57 5.51 7.86
C TYR A 66 2.03 4.47 6.87
N ASN A 67 2.92 3.80 6.12
CA ASN A 67 2.52 2.80 5.14
C ASN A 67 1.87 1.58 5.81
N TRP A 68 2.47 1.07 6.88
CA TRP A 68 1.97 -0.12 7.58
C TRP A 68 0.58 0.10 8.17
N LEU A 69 0.38 1.19 8.93
CA LEU A 69 -0.92 1.53 9.52
C LEU A 69 -1.98 1.83 8.46
N SER A 70 -1.58 2.47 7.35
CA SER A 70 -2.48 2.73 6.23
C SER A 70 -3.00 1.43 5.59
N LEU A 71 -2.15 0.41 5.43
CA LEU A 71 -2.58 -0.88 4.91
C LEU A 71 -3.51 -1.63 5.87
N LEU A 72 -3.35 -1.46 7.18
CA LEU A 72 -4.21 -2.04 8.21
C LEU A 72 -5.52 -1.28 8.41
N SER A 73 -5.63 -0.08 7.84
CA SER A 73 -6.86 0.71 7.88
C SER A 73 -8.00 0.01 7.14
N GLY A 74 -9.24 0.42 7.40
CA GLY A 74 -10.42 -0.11 6.72
C GLY A 74 -10.38 0.03 5.19
N LEU A 75 -9.59 0.97 4.66
CA LEU A 75 -9.38 1.17 3.22
C LEU A 75 -8.37 0.16 2.65
N SER A 76 -7.47 -0.40 3.47
CA SER A 76 -6.33 -1.23 3.03
C SER A 76 -5.52 -0.57 1.91
N ALA A 77 -5.24 0.71 2.08
CA ALA A 77 -4.55 1.53 1.09
C ALA A 77 -3.87 2.72 1.79
N THR A 78 -2.76 3.19 1.25
CA THR A 78 -2.22 4.50 1.64
C THR A 78 -3.13 5.61 1.13
N PRO A 79 -3.12 6.82 1.74
CA PRO A 79 -3.88 7.96 1.24
C PRO A 79 -3.68 8.23 -0.26
N GLY A 80 -2.45 8.20 -0.76
CA GLY A 80 -2.17 8.35 -2.20
C GLY A 80 -2.78 7.22 -3.03
N GLN A 81 -2.71 5.97 -2.57
CA GLN A 81 -3.36 4.83 -3.24
C GLN A 81 -4.88 4.99 -3.26
N ALA A 82 -5.48 5.38 -2.12
CA ALA A 82 -6.92 5.60 -2.03
C ALA A 82 -7.41 6.69 -2.99
N MET A 83 -6.67 7.81 -3.10
CA MET A 83 -6.97 8.88 -4.06
C MET A 83 -6.90 8.39 -5.51
N MET A 84 -6.03 7.44 -5.82
CA MET A 84 -5.92 6.83 -7.15
C MET A 84 -6.91 5.67 -7.36
N GLY A 85 -7.76 5.37 -6.39
CA GLY A 85 -8.71 4.27 -6.44
C GLY A 85 -8.03 2.89 -6.42
N LEU A 86 -6.87 2.80 -5.77
CA LEU A 86 -6.13 1.55 -5.56
C LEU A 86 -6.33 1.06 -4.13
N ILE A 87 -6.36 -0.25 -3.96
CA ILE A 87 -6.39 -0.92 -2.66
C ILE A 87 -5.47 -2.14 -2.70
N VAL A 88 -4.95 -2.50 -1.54
CA VAL A 88 -4.11 -3.68 -1.36
C VAL A 88 -4.96 -4.83 -0.82
N ARG A 89 -4.83 -6.00 -1.42
CA ARG A 89 -5.60 -7.18 -1.06
C ARG A 89 -4.71 -8.42 -1.04
N ARG A 90 -5.13 -9.44 -0.31
CA ARG A 90 -4.47 -10.75 -0.40
C ARG A 90 -4.70 -11.36 -1.77
N ASN A 91 -3.72 -12.07 -2.25
CA ASN A 91 -3.76 -12.66 -3.58
C ASN A 91 -4.63 -13.92 -3.66
N ASP A 92 -4.85 -14.60 -2.56
CA ASP A 92 -5.58 -15.87 -2.46
C ASP A 92 -7.11 -15.67 -2.44
N ASP A 93 -7.61 -14.75 -1.63
CA ASP A 93 -9.04 -14.55 -1.38
C ASP A 93 -9.53 -13.12 -1.60
N LEU A 94 -8.65 -12.21 -2.01
CA LEU A 94 -8.92 -10.77 -2.14
C LEU A 94 -9.43 -10.11 -0.83
N GLY A 95 -9.17 -10.74 0.30
CA GLY A 95 -9.44 -10.20 1.62
C GLY A 95 -8.48 -9.05 2.00
N PRO A 96 -8.73 -8.35 3.12
CA PRO A 96 -7.83 -7.34 3.63
C PRO A 96 -6.46 -7.95 4.02
N PRO A 97 -5.35 -7.20 3.91
CA PRO A 97 -4.04 -7.68 4.31
C PRO A 97 -3.98 -7.93 5.82
N GLY A 98 -3.35 -9.04 6.23
CA GLY A 98 -3.00 -9.26 7.64
C GLY A 98 -1.81 -8.40 8.06
N ALA A 99 -1.65 -8.16 9.37
CA ALA A 99 -0.62 -7.28 9.92
C ALA A 99 0.80 -7.70 9.50
N LEU A 100 1.10 -8.99 9.54
CA LEU A 100 2.42 -9.51 9.16
C LEU A 100 2.66 -9.36 7.64
N ALA A 101 1.69 -9.72 6.81
CA ALA A 101 1.80 -9.56 5.36
C ALA A 101 1.97 -8.10 4.95
N ALA A 102 1.23 -7.18 5.60
CA ALA A 102 1.39 -5.74 5.40
C ALA A 102 2.79 -5.26 5.82
N LEU A 103 3.35 -5.76 6.94
CA LEU A 103 4.70 -5.41 7.39
C LEU A 103 5.76 -5.89 6.39
N VAL A 104 5.67 -7.15 5.95
CA VAL A 104 6.57 -7.72 4.93
C VAL A 104 6.50 -6.92 3.63
N TRP A 105 5.29 -6.51 3.23
CA TRP A 105 5.09 -5.68 2.04
C TRP A 105 5.80 -4.34 2.17
N VAL A 106 5.62 -3.64 3.31
CA VAL A 106 6.22 -2.32 3.57
C VAL A 106 7.74 -2.42 3.62
N ILE A 107 8.29 -3.37 4.36
CA ILE A 107 9.75 -3.59 4.44
C ILE A 107 10.30 -3.90 3.04
N GLY A 108 9.66 -4.83 2.32
CA GLY A 108 10.07 -5.20 0.95
C GLY A 108 10.01 -4.02 -0.02
N PHE A 109 9.04 -3.11 0.14
CA PHE A 109 8.95 -1.88 -0.64
C PHE A 109 10.17 -0.97 -0.40
N TYR A 110 10.53 -0.71 0.87
CA TYR A 110 11.70 0.14 1.19
C TYR A 110 13.02 -0.52 0.81
N VAL A 111 13.15 -1.82 0.97
CA VAL A 111 14.31 -2.59 0.45
C VAL A 111 14.39 -2.47 -1.07
N SER A 112 13.24 -2.53 -1.77
CA SER A 112 13.21 -2.35 -3.24
C SER A 112 13.66 -0.95 -3.66
N LEU A 113 13.31 0.08 -2.89
CA LEU A 113 13.80 1.45 -3.13
C LEU A 113 15.31 1.56 -2.87
N ALA A 114 15.81 0.97 -1.78
CA ALA A 114 17.24 0.96 -1.44
C ALA A 114 18.09 0.26 -2.52
N LEU A 115 17.53 -0.76 -3.18
CA LEU A 115 18.13 -1.46 -4.32
C LEU A 115 17.90 -0.71 -5.66
N SER A 116 17.84 0.62 -5.63
CA SER A 116 17.65 1.49 -6.80
C SER A 116 16.37 1.16 -7.62
N GLY A 117 15.35 0.61 -6.96
CA GLY A 117 14.07 0.29 -7.60
C GLY A 117 14.09 -0.93 -8.53
N LEU A 118 15.20 -1.65 -8.65
CA LEU A 118 15.28 -2.86 -9.50
C LEU A 118 14.15 -3.85 -9.27
N PRO A 119 13.79 -4.23 -8.02
CA PRO A 119 12.67 -5.12 -7.77
C PRO A 119 11.30 -4.55 -8.18
N LEU A 120 11.17 -3.21 -8.33
CA LEU A 120 9.95 -2.58 -8.84
C LEU A 120 9.79 -2.83 -10.34
N LEU A 121 10.90 -2.97 -11.09
CA LEU A 121 10.87 -3.26 -12.51
C LEU A 121 10.30 -4.64 -12.82
N LEU A 122 10.28 -5.56 -11.87
CA LEU A 122 9.63 -6.87 -12.04
C LEU A 122 8.16 -6.74 -12.44
N ALA A 123 7.48 -5.66 -12.04
CA ALA A 123 6.11 -5.37 -12.47
C ALA A 123 5.96 -5.15 -13.99
N LEU A 124 7.07 -4.91 -14.70
CA LEU A 124 7.07 -4.80 -16.17
C LEU A 124 7.03 -6.18 -16.85
N PHE A 125 7.63 -7.18 -16.23
CA PHE A 125 7.84 -8.52 -16.79
C PHE A 125 6.89 -9.57 -16.20
N THR A 126 6.19 -9.25 -15.11
CA THR A 126 5.28 -10.19 -14.44
C THR A 126 3.86 -10.07 -15.01
N GLU A 127 3.23 -11.20 -15.37
CA GLU A 127 1.86 -11.25 -15.91
C GLU A 127 0.83 -10.55 -15.02
N GLY A 128 0.97 -10.66 -13.68
CA GLY A 128 0.13 -9.99 -12.70
C GLY A 128 0.49 -8.53 -12.41
N LYS A 129 1.46 -7.90 -13.12
CA LYS A 129 2.00 -6.56 -12.85
C LYS A 129 2.43 -6.37 -11.38
N ARG A 130 3.00 -7.44 -10.79
CA ARG A 130 3.44 -7.49 -9.40
C ARG A 130 4.89 -7.06 -9.28
N THR A 131 5.17 -6.29 -8.25
CA THR A 131 6.53 -5.95 -7.85
C THR A 131 7.13 -7.05 -6.98
N GLY A 132 8.46 -7.02 -6.75
CA GLY A 132 9.12 -8.03 -5.94
C GLY A 132 8.52 -8.16 -4.52
N HIS A 133 8.19 -7.04 -3.88
CA HIS A 133 7.57 -7.03 -2.56
C HIS A 133 6.11 -7.50 -2.57
N ASP A 134 5.36 -7.30 -3.66
CA ASP A 134 4.01 -7.87 -3.83
C ASP A 134 4.07 -9.41 -3.84
N LEU A 135 5.10 -9.98 -4.51
CA LEU A 135 5.30 -11.43 -4.58
C LEU A 135 5.68 -12.04 -3.23
N LEU A 136 6.60 -11.38 -2.52
CA LEU A 136 7.09 -11.85 -1.20
C LEU A 136 6.01 -11.81 -0.12
N SER A 137 5.15 -10.80 -0.14
CA SER A 137 4.10 -10.62 0.87
C SER A 137 2.81 -11.39 0.57
N GLY A 138 2.66 -11.97 -0.64
CA GLY A 138 1.41 -12.57 -1.09
C GLY A 138 0.27 -11.56 -1.28
N LEU A 139 0.60 -10.27 -1.40
CA LEU A 139 -0.36 -9.19 -1.62
C LEU A 139 -0.41 -8.78 -3.09
N VAL A 140 -1.49 -8.09 -3.45
CA VAL A 140 -1.68 -7.54 -4.79
C VAL A 140 -2.38 -6.19 -4.70
N VAL A 141 -1.94 -5.22 -5.51
CA VAL A 141 -2.61 -3.93 -5.62
C VAL A 141 -3.61 -3.98 -6.75
N VAL A 142 -4.88 -3.73 -6.44
CA VAL A 142 -6.00 -3.80 -7.38
C VAL A 142 -6.78 -2.50 -7.40
N ARG A 143 -7.64 -2.34 -8.41
CA ARG A 143 -8.57 -1.19 -8.48
C ARG A 143 -9.77 -1.45 -7.57
N ALA A 144 -10.08 -0.51 -6.69
CA ALA A 144 -11.23 -0.60 -5.77
C ALA A 144 -12.55 -0.80 -6.55
N ARG A 145 -12.76 -0.06 -7.65
CA ARG A 145 -13.97 -0.16 -8.47
C ARG A 145 -14.17 -1.53 -9.11
N ALA A 146 -13.10 -2.26 -9.39
CA ALA A 146 -13.20 -3.59 -9.99
C ALA A 146 -13.70 -4.63 -8.99
N LEU A 147 -13.52 -4.40 -7.68
CA LEU A 147 -14.08 -5.25 -6.64
C LEU A 147 -15.54 -4.91 -6.29
N THR A 148 -15.94 -3.64 -6.41
CA THR A 148 -17.28 -3.17 -6.01
C THR A 148 -18.28 -3.15 -7.17
N GLY A 149 -17.83 -3.15 -8.42
CA GLY A 149 -18.64 -2.94 -9.61
C GLY A 149 -19.10 -4.19 -10.37
N GLY A 150 -18.75 -5.40 -9.90
CA GLY A 150 -19.16 -6.64 -10.57
C GLY A 150 -20.49 -7.19 -10.05
N PRO A 151 -21.46 -7.55 -10.93
CA PRO A 151 -22.73 -8.14 -10.52
C PRO A 151 -22.59 -9.40 -9.64
N ARG A 152 -21.49 -10.13 -9.79
CA ARG A 152 -21.21 -11.38 -9.04
C ARG A 152 -20.80 -11.15 -7.58
N PHE A 153 -20.20 -10.01 -7.25
CA PHE A 153 -19.76 -9.71 -5.89
C PHE A 153 -20.94 -9.44 -4.94
N TRP A 154 -22.00 -8.81 -5.45
CA TRP A 154 -23.23 -8.59 -4.69
C TRP A 154 -23.97 -9.89 -4.38
N ASN A 155 -23.99 -10.83 -5.32
CA ASN A 155 -24.64 -12.13 -5.13
C ASN A 155 -23.95 -13.00 -4.07
N MET A 156 -22.61 -12.92 -3.94
CA MET A 156 -21.87 -13.62 -2.88
C MET A 156 -22.15 -13.05 -1.48
N ARG A 157 -22.32 -11.73 -1.34
CA ARG A 157 -22.70 -11.11 -0.05
C ARG A 157 -24.16 -11.38 0.34
N ALA A 158 -25.03 -11.56 -0.62
CA ALA A 158 -26.46 -11.84 -0.40
C ALA A 158 -26.76 -13.33 -0.17
N GLY A 159 -25.75 -14.20 -0.03
CA GLY A 159 -25.95 -15.63 0.14
C GLY A 159 -26.48 -16.37 -1.10
N GLY A 160 -26.47 -15.71 -2.25
CA GLY A 160 -26.87 -16.29 -3.54
C GLY A 160 -25.83 -17.29 -4.05
N SER A 161 -26.29 -18.42 -4.58
CA SER A 161 -25.45 -19.39 -5.27
C SER A 161 -24.78 -18.74 -6.50
N PRO A 162 -23.48 -18.96 -6.74
CA PRO A 162 -22.80 -18.47 -7.94
C PRO A 162 -23.30 -19.13 -9.24
N PHE A 163 -24.24 -20.09 -9.14
CA PHE A 163 -24.77 -20.87 -10.27
C PHE A 163 -26.29 -20.72 -10.46
N ALA A 164 -26.91 -19.68 -9.84
CA ALA A 164 -28.32 -19.37 -10.06
C ALA A 164 -28.49 -18.30 -11.13
#